data_27d4f80bd8922cfeb0cd8e7f4d53b8e6
#
_entry.id   27d4f80bd8922cfeb0cd8e7f4d53b8e6
#
_cell.length_a   1.000
_cell.length_b   1.000
_cell.length_c   1.000
_cell.angle_alpha   90.00
_cell.angle_beta   90.00
_cell.angle_gamma   90.00
#
_symmetry.space_group_name_H-M   'P 1'
#
loop_
_entity.id
_entity.type
_entity.pdbx_description
1 polymer ?
#
loop_
_entity_poly.entity_id
_entity_poly.type
_entity_poly.pdbx_seq_one_letter_code
_entity_poly.pdbx_strand_id
1 'polypeptide(L)'
;MVRIVVVAVPGAGKSTILKKLVEKIPGLKIVNFGDYMLEEARKALGISDRDEMRKRIKPTDYKQLQEKAAEEISKLDGDLIIDTHAAIKTPYGYYPGIPSRVAEILRPDAIVVLEFRPEDILQRRLKDLQAAEGQKRLREIEAAEEVEEHQLIARELAAAAANHVCCYLVRLKFMHPQKYPYQHADEAAEALADLIRKLKGE
;
A
#
# COMPACT_ATOMS: atom_id res chain seq x y z
N MET A 1 -14.16 -11.13 11.68
CA MET A 1 -12.75 -10.71 11.43
C MET A 1 -12.65 -10.31 9.97
N VAL A 2 -12.20 -9.10 9.69
CA VAL A 2 -12.09 -8.56 8.34
C VAL A 2 -10.63 -8.28 8.01
N ARG A 3 -10.17 -8.67 6.81
CA ARG A 3 -8.84 -8.40 6.29
C ARG A 3 -8.92 -7.60 5.01
N ILE A 4 -8.36 -6.40 5.02
CA ILE A 4 -8.36 -5.52 3.85
C ILE A 4 -6.92 -5.17 3.48
N VAL A 5 -6.58 -5.37 2.23
CA VAL A 5 -5.32 -4.86 1.66
C VAL A 5 -5.58 -3.47 1.08
N VAL A 6 -4.86 -2.46 1.57
CA VAL A 6 -4.96 -1.09 1.07
C VAL A 6 -3.72 -0.72 0.28
N VAL A 7 -3.93 -0.38 -0.98
CA VAL A 7 -2.85 -0.02 -1.91
C VAL A 7 -3.00 1.40 -2.45
N ALA A 8 -1.89 2.04 -2.66
CA ALA A 8 -1.76 3.30 -3.38
C ALA A 8 -0.34 3.44 -3.93
N VAL A 9 -0.12 4.36 -4.85
CA VAL A 9 1.23 4.71 -5.28
C VAL A 9 2.00 5.45 -4.17
N PRO A 10 3.34 5.43 -4.16
CA PRO A 10 4.13 6.17 -3.19
C PRO A 10 3.81 7.67 -3.20
N GLY A 11 3.72 8.29 -2.02
CA GLY A 11 3.39 9.71 -1.89
C GLY A 11 1.89 10.05 -1.93
N ALA A 12 1.01 9.06 -2.07
CA ALA A 12 -0.45 9.25 -2.05
C ALA A 12 -1.02 9.68 -0.69
N GLY A 13 -0.22 9.66 0.39
CA GLY A 13 -0.67 10.03 1.74
C GLY A 13 -1.34 8.91 2.51
N LYS A 14 -1.13 7.64 2.12
CA LYS A 14 -1.74 6.46 2.73
C LYS A 14 -1.54 6.39 4.26
N SER A 15 -0.35 6.67 4.76
CA SER A 15 -0.05 6.64 6.21
C SER A 15 -0.95 7.60 7.01
N THR A 16 -1.24 8.80 6.48
CA THR A 16 -2.13 9.77 7.11
C THR A 16 -3.57 9.25 7.13
N ILE A 17 -4.02 8.64 6.02
CA ILE A 17 -5.35 8.04 5.90
C ILE A 17 -5.54 6.94 6.94
N LEU A 18 -4.57 6.02 7.02
CA LEU A 18 -4.63 4.88 7.93
C LEU A 18 -4.56 5.30 9.40
N LYS A 19 -3.80 6.34 9.73
CA LYS A 19 -3.78 6.93 11.07
C LYS A 19 -5.17 7.44 11.48
N LYS A 20 -5.84 8.18 10.59
CA LYS A 20 -7.21 8.65 10.83
C LYS A 20 -8.24 7.52 10.89
N LEU A 21 -8.03 6.43 10.14
CA LEU A 21 -8.90 5.26 10.17
C LEU A 21 -8.87 4.55 11.54
N VAL A 22 -7.70 4.40 12.15
CA VAL A 22 -7.59 3.78 13.49
C VAL A 22 -8.38 4.55 14.55
N GLU A 23 -8.43 5.89 14.44
CA GLU A 23 -9.22 6.73 15.35
C GLU A 23 -10.74 6.46 15.23
N LYS A 24 -11.19 5.96 14.05
CA LYS A 24 -12.61 5.69 13.75
C LYS A 24 -13.05 4.27 14.08
N ILE A 25 -12.14 3.31 14.07
CA ILE A 25 -12.42 1.88 14.28
C ILE A 25 -11.57 1.36 15.44
N PRO A 26 -12.08 1.35 16.67
CA PRO A 26 -11.36 0.81 17.82
C PRO A 26 -11.00 -0.66 17.63
N GLY A 27 -9.76 -1.02 17.96
CA GLY A 27 -9.26 -2.39 17.86
C GLY A 27 -8.78 -2.80 16.46
N LEU A 28 -8.92 -1.93 15.44
CA LEU A 28 -8.35 -2.17 14.12
C LEU A 28 -6.83 -2.18 14.17
N LYS A 29 -6.23 -3.22 13.63
CA LYS A 29 -4.77 -3.32 13.50
C LYS A 29 -4.33 -2.90 12.09
N ILE A 30 -3.26 -2.13 12.02
CA ILE A 30 -2.60 -1.79 10.75
C ILE A 30 -1.22 -2.40 10.74
N VAL A 31 -0.90 -3.13 9.68
CA VAL A 31 0.43 -3.69 9.45
C VAL A 31 0.97 -3.19 8.12
N ASN A 32 2.24 -2.82 8.11
CA ASN A 32 2.93 -2.45 6.88
C ASN A 32 3.66 -3.66 6.33
N PHE A 33 3.23 -4.16 5.18
CA PHE A 33 3.79 -5.34 4.52
C PHE A 33 5.30 -5.24 4.29
N GLY A 34 5.77 -4.03 3.94
CA GLY A 34 7.19 -3.79 3.71
C GLY A 34 8.05 -3.87 4.98
N ASP A 35 7.48 -3.65 6.17
CA ASP A 35 8.20 -3.84 7.44
C ASP A 35 8.42 -5.33 7.71
N TYR A 36 7.41 -6.16 7.48
CA TYR A 36 7.54 -7.62 7.59
C TYR A 36 8.54 -8.19 6.58
N MET A 37 8.52 -7.70 5.32
CA MET A 37 9.53 -8.08 4.34
C MET A 37 10.94 -7.70 4.78
N LEU A 38 11.13 -6.49 5.34
CA LEU A 38 12.44 -6.04 5.82
C LEU A 38 12.92 -6.89 7.01
N GLU A 39 12.01 -7.27 7.89
CA GLU A 39 12.35 -8.16 9.01
C GLU A 39 12.82 -9.53 8.50
N GLU A 40 12.12 -10.12 7.54
CA GLU A 40 12.55 -11.37 6.92
C GLU A 40 13.86 -11.23 6.13
N ALA A 41 14.07 -10.11 5.44
CA ALA A 41 15.33 -9.83 4.75
C ALA A 41 16.49 -9.67 5.75
N ARG A 42 16.24 -9.07 6.90
CA ARG A 42 17.23 -8.96 7.98
C ARG A 42 17.62 -10.32 8.54
N LYS A 43 16.64 -11.19 8.80
CA LYS A 43 16.86 -12.56 9.30
C LYS A 43 17.62 -13.44 8.29
N ALA A 44 17.22 -13.40 7.02
CA ALA A 44 17.71 -14.31 5.99
C ALA A 44 19.01 -13.83 5.30
N LEU A 45 19.20 -12.51 5.13
CA LEU A 45 20.23 -11.93 4.27
C LEU A 45 21.08 -10.85 4.97
N GLY A 46 20.78 -10.52 6.24
CA GLY A 46 21.47 -9.46 6.98
C GLY A 46 21.19 -8.03 6.45
N ILE A 47 20.17 -7.86 5.62
CA ILE A 47 19.79 -6.58 5.02
C ILE A 47 18.94 -5.80 6.01
N SER A 48 19.31 -4.55 6.31
CA SER A 48 18.64 -3.71 7.30
C SER A 48 17.92 -2.49 6.72
N ASP A 49 18.05 -2.26 5.41
CA ASP A 49 17.52 -1.08 4.71
C ASP A 49 16.62 -1.49 3.53
N ARG A 50 15.48 -0.78 3.36
CA ARG A 50 14.52 -1.06 2.28
C ARG A 50 15.06 -0.73 0.89
N ASP A 51 15.93 0.27 0.77
CA ASP A 51 16.50 0.64 -0.52
C ASP A 51 17.58 -0.36 -0.92
N GLU A 52 18.35 -0.87 0.04
CA GLU A 52 19.27 -1.98 -0.14
C GLU A 52 18.50 -3.25 -0.58
N MET A 53 17.38 -3.55 0.09
CA MET A 53 16.51 -4.67 -0.26
C MET A 53 16.05 -4.63 -1.72
N ARG A 54 15.61 -3.46 -2.21
CA ARG A 54 15.14 -3.28 -3.59
C ARG A 54 16.25 -3.37 -4.64
N LYS A 55 17.48 -2.96 -4.30
CA LYS A 55 18.61 -2.88 -5.25
C LYS A 55 19.40 -4.16 -5.33
N ARG A 56 19.54 -4.91 -4.24
CA ARG A 56 20.48 -6.04 -4.11
C ARG A 56 19.84 -7.42 -4.16
N ILE A 57 18.53 -7.52 -3.89
CA ILE A 57 17.85 -8.80 -3.83
C ILE A 57 17.46 -9.25 -5.23
N LYS A 58 17.80 -10.49 -5.58
CA LYS A 58 17.36 -11.13 -6.81
C LYS A 58 15.83 -11.31 -6.81
N PRO A 59 15.16 -11.27 -7.96
CA PRO A 59 13.71 -11.44 -8.04
C PRO A 59 13.18 -12.71 -7.37
N THR A 60 13.93 -13.81 -7.42
CA THR A 60 13.60 -15.08 -6.75
C THR A 60 13.54 -14.94 -5.22
N ASP A 61 14.55 -14.29 -4.64
CA ASP A 61 14.66 -14.10 -3.20
C ASP A 61 13.62 -13.07 -2.71
N TYR A 62 13.37 -12.03 -3.55
CA TYR A 62 12.32 -11.05 -3.27
C TYR A 62 10.94 -11.70 -3.16
N LYS A 63 10.63 -12.63 -4.08
CA LYS A 63 9.39 -13.44 -4.04
C LYS A 63 9.29 -14.25 -2.74
N GLN A 64 10.37 -14.92 -2.34
CA GLN A 64 10.38 -15.70 -1.08
C GLN A 64 10.16 -14.82 0.16
N LEU A 65 10.75 -13.62 0.17
CA LEU A 65 10.52 -12.65 1.26
C LEU A 65 9.08 -12.17 1.31
N GLN A 66 8.45 -11.95 0.15
CA GLN A 66 7.03 -11.60 0.10
C GLN A 66 6.15 -12.72 0.67
N GLU A 67 6.41 -13.97 0.30
CA GLU A 67 5.66 -15.12 0.79
C GLU A 67 5.80 -15.28 2.31
N LYS A 68 7.02 -15.21 2.84
CA LYS A 68 7.28 -15.26 4.30
C LYS A 68 6.62 -14.12 5.06
N ALA A 69 6.70 -12.89 4.56
CA ALA A 69 6.02 -11.76 5.16
C ALA A 69 4.49 -11.97 5.20
N ALA A 70 3.92 -12.50 4.12
CA ALA A 70 2.50 -12.84 4.07
C ALA A 70 2.13 -13.93 5.08
N GLU A 71 2.95 -14.96 5.24
CA GLU A 71 2.76 -16.03 6.24
C GLU A 71 2.74 -15.46 7.67
N GLU A 72 3.67 -14.58 8.02
CA GLU A 72 3.68 -13.94 9.34
C GLU A 72 2.45 -13.05 9.57
N ILE A 73 2.06 -12.26 8.58
CA ILE A 73 0.86 -11.42 8.66
C ILE A 73 -0.41 -12.28 8.75
N SER A 74 -0.46 -13.43 8.08
CA SER A 74 -1.62 -14.31 8.09
C SER A 74 -1.94 -14.90 9.46
N LYS A 75 -0.96 -14.98 10.36
CA LYS A 75 -1.09 -15.47 11.75
C LYS A 75 -1.72 -14.44 12.70
N LEU A 76 -1.85 -13.19 12.26
CA LEU A 76 -2.41 -12.13 13.10
C LEU A 76 -3.92 -12.26 13.22
N ASP A 77 -4.42 -12.11 14.44
CA ASP A 77 -5.84 -12.14 14.76
C ASP A 77 -6.45 -10.73 14.78
N GLY A 78 -7.78 -10.68 14.61
CA GLY A 78 -8.58 -9.45 14.65
C GLY A 78 -8.77 -8.80 13.28
N ASP A 79 -9.43 -7.65 13.27
CA ASP A 79 -9.64 -6.87 12.06
C ASP A 79 -8.31 -6.21 11.63
N LEU A 80 -7.94 -6.39 10.37
CA LEU A 80 -6.61 -6.10 9.88
C LEU A 80 -6.63 -5.29 8.58
N ILE A 81 -5.91 -4.17 8.59
CA ILE A 81 -5.52 -3.46 7.36
C ILE A 81 -4.06 -3.80 7.05
N ILE A 82 -3.83 -4.27 5.82
CA ILE A 82 -2.50 -4.56 5.30
C ILE A 82 -2.11 -3.43 4.35
N ASP A 83 -1.20 -2.57 4.82
CA ASP A 83 -0.66 -1.43 4.08
C ASP A 83 0.45 -1.90 3.13
N THR A 84 0.23 -1.80 1.82
CA THR A 84 1.22 -2.19 0.81
C THR A 84 1.10 -1.36 -0.48
N HIS A 85 1.85 -1.74 -1.51
CA HIS A 85 1.75 -1.25 -2.88
C HIS A 85 1.39 -2.41 -3.81
N ALA A 86 0.47 -2.20 -4.76
CA ALA A 86 0.17 -3.23 -5.76
C ALA A 86 1.23 -3.29 -6.86
N ALA A 87 1.81 -2.14 -7.23
CA ALA A 87 2.88 -2.01 -8.22
C ALA A 87 4.12 -1.38 -7.59
N ILE A 88 5.27 -2.00 -7.77
CA ILE A 88 6.57 -1.53 -7.31
C ILE A 88 7.40 -1.17 -8.54
N LYS A 89 7.69 0.13 -8.74
CA LYS A 89 8.53 0.61 -9.85
C LYS A 89 9.98 0.14 -9.65
N THR A 90 10.53 -0.51 -10.66
CA THR A 90 11.91 -1.01 -10.68
C THR A 90 12.59 -0.58 -11.98
N PRO A 91 13.92 -0.70 -12.11
CA PRO A 91 14.62 -0.44 -13.39
C PRO A 91 14.16 -1.34 -14.54
N TYR A 92 13.50 -2.45 -14.25
CA TYR A 92 13.04 -3.44 -15.24
C TYR A 92 11.54 -3.34 -15.52
N GLY A 93 10.85 -2.30 -15.02
CA GLY A 93 9.41 -2.13 -15.10
C GLY A 93 8.73 -2.29 -13.75
N TYR A 94 7.43 -2.61 -13.75
CA TYR A 94 6.66 -2.75 -12.52
C TYR A 94 6.64 -4.19 -12.01
N TYR A 95 7.02 -4.36 -10.76
CA TYR A 95 6.98 -5.64 -10.06
C TYR A 95 5.71 -5.74 -9.19
N PRO A 96 5.00 -6.90 -9.16
CA PRO A 96 3.79 -7.04 -8.37
C PRO A 96 4.09 -7.02 -6.86
N GLY A 97 3.37 -6.14 -6.14
CA GLY A 97 3.44 -6.07 -4.67
C GLY A 97 2.53 -7.07 -3.97
N ILE A 98 1.53 -7.60 -4.69
CA ILE A 98 0.59 -8.63 -4.22
C ILE A 98 0.54 -9.75 -5.28
N PRO A 99 1.62 -10.53 -5.46
CA PRO A 99 1.57 -11.67 -6.38
C PRO A 99 0.57 -12.72 -5.91
N SER A 100 0.12 -13.58 -6.83
CA SER A 100 -0.93 -14.59 -6.59
C SER A 100 -0.72 -15.37 -5.29
N ARG A 101 0.49 -15.86 -5.04
CA ARG A 101 0.79 -16.63 -3.82
C ARG A 101 0.64 -15.81 -2.55
N VAL A 102 1.03 -14.53 -2.58
CA VAL A 102 0.83 -13.60 -1.45
C VAL A 102 -0.66 -13.39 -1.19
N ALA A 103 -1.45 -13.15 -2.24
CA ALA A 103 -2.89 -13.00 -2.12
C ALA A 103 -3.56 -14.26 -1.55
N GLU A 104 -3.14 -15.46 -1.98
CA GLU A 104 -3.61 -16.75 -1.46
C GLU A 104 -3.33 -16.93 0.04
N ILE A 105 -2.14 -16.52 0.50
CA ILE A 105 -1.74 -16.62 1.92
C ILE A 105 -2.52 -15.61 2.77
N LEU A 106 -2.61 -14.36 2.31
CA LEU A 106 -3.27 -13.28 3.05
C LEU A 106 -4.80 -13.46 3.12
N ARG A 107 -5.42 -14.02 2.06
CA ARG A 107 -6.89 -14.21 1.94
C ARG A 107 -7.68 -12.95 2.33
N PRO A 108 -7.47 -11.82 1.64
CA PRO A 108 -8.18 -10.61 1.97
C PRO A 108 -9.66 -10.71 1.60
N ASP A 109 -10.53 -10.06 2.37
CA ASP A 109 -11.94 -9.87 2.02
C ASP A 109 -12.10 -8.81 0.93
N ALA A 110 -11.20 -7.82 0.93
CA ALA A 110 -11.14 -6.77 -0.08
C ALA A 110 -9.72 -6.28 -0.36
N ILE A 111 -9.47 -5.88 -1.60
CA ILE A 111 -8.32 -5.07 -2.00
C ILE A 111 -8.84 -3.68 -2.35
N VAL A 112 -8.39 -2.66 -1.62
CA VAL A 112 -8.79 -1.26 -1.81
C VAL A 112 -7.68 -0.49 -2.50
N VAL A 113 -7.99 0.10 -3.66
CA VAL A 113 -7.09 0.97 -4.42
C VAL A 113 -7.47 2.42 -4.15
N LEU A 114 -6.54 3.18 -3.57
CA LEU A 114 -6.70 4.62 -3.38
C LEU A 114 -6.08 5.37 -4.55
N GLU A 115 -6.88 6.17 -5.24
CA GLU A 115 -6.47 6.92 -6.42
C GLU A 115 -6.68 8.42 -6.17
N PHE A 116 -5.68 9.22 -6.53
CA PHE A 116 -5.68 10.68 -6.36
C PHE A 116 -5.27 11.36 -7.64
N ARG A 117 -5.55 12.66 -7.75
CA ARG A 117 -5.02 13.47 -8.85
C ARG A 117 -3.48 13.40 -8.82
N PRO A 118 -2.83 13.19 -9.98
CA PRO A 118 -1.36 13.15 -10.05
C PRO A 118 -0.70 14.39 -9.44
N GLU A 119 -1.27 15.57 -9.66
CA GLU A 119 -0.76 16.83 -9.13
C GLU A 119 -0.76 16.87 -7.60
N ASP A 120 -1.79 16.31 -6.95
CA ASP A 120 -1.86 16.25 -5.50
C ASP A 120 -0.80 15.30 -4.93
N ILE A 121 -0.51 14.20 -5.63
CA ILE A 121 0.55 13.27 -5.27
C ILE A 121 1.92 13.93 -5.40
N LEU A 122 2.17 14.64 -6.51
CA LEU A 122 3.42 15.37 -6.74
C LEU A 122 3.64 16.46 -5.69
N GLN A 123 2.61 17.22 -5.35
CA GLN A 123 2.69 18.23 -4.28
C GLN A 123 3.04 17.60 -2.92
N ARG A 124 2.47 16.45 -2.58
CA ARG A 124 2.79 15.74 -1.34
C ARG A 124 4.23 15.24 -1.34
N ARG A 125 4.71 14.69 -2.46
CA ARG A 125 6.11 14.26 -2.62
C ARG A 125 7.09 15.41 -2.46
N LEU A 126 6.78 16.59 -3.04
CA LEU A 126 7.60 17.80 -2.89
C LEU A 126 7.67 18.27 -1.44
N LYS A 127 6.54 18.28 -0.72
CA LYS A 127 6.52 18.62 0.71
C LYS A 127 7.33 17.64 1.55
N ASP A 128 7.22 16.34 1.28
CA ASP A 128 7.99 15.29 1.97
C ASP A 128 9.51 15.47 1.73
N LEU A 129 9.91 15.87 0.51
CA LEU A 129 11.32 16.17 0.19
C LEU A 129 11.84 17.41 0.93
N GLN A 130 11.04 18.47 1.02
CA GLN A 130 11.40 19.69 1.74
C GLN A 130 11.49 19.46 3.25
N ALA A 131 10.62 18.60 3.81
CA ALA A 131 10.65 18.25 5.24
C ALA A 131 11.84 17.31 5.60
N ALA A 132 12.41 16.63 4.62
CA ALA A 132 13.50 15.67 4.78
C ALA A 132 14.89 16.28 4.62
N GLU A 133 15.10 17.60 4.90
CA GLU A 133 16.43 18.23 4.94
C GLU A 133 17.35 17.51 5.94
N GLY A 134 17.92 16.40 5.52
CA GLY A 134 18.85 15.56 6.31
C GLY A 134 18.85 14.07 5.98
N GLN A 135 17.80 13.53 5.37
CA GLN A 135 17.77 12.14 4.91
C GLN A 135 17.42 12.10 3.43
N LYS A 136 18.42 11.91 2.58
CA LYS A 136 18.34 11.79 1.12
C LYS A 136 17.42 10.64 0.69
N ARG A 137 16.14 10.90 0.58
CA ARG A 137 15.27 10.20 -0.39
C ARG A 137 15.11 11.12 -1.59
N LEU A 138 16.10 11.17 -2.44
CA LEU A 138 15.99 11.70 -3.79
C LEU A 138 15.02 10.76 -4.56
N ARG A 139 13.72 10.95 -4.35
CA ARG A 139 12.73 10.47 -5.31
C ARG A 139 12.84 11.42 -6.49
N GLU A 140 13.18 10.88 -7.65
CA GLU A 140 13.10 11.62 -8.91
C GLU A 140 11.74 12.31 -8.98
N ILE A 141 11.71 13.57 -9.39
CA ILE A 141 10.46 14.31 -9.63
C ILE A 141 9.87 13.69 -10.88
N GLU A 142 8.92 12.76 -10.70
CA GLU A 142 8.18 12.15 -11.79
C GLU A 142 7.23 13.19 -12.41
N ALA A 143 6.94 13.05 -13.71
CA ALA A 143 5.89 13.81 -14.38
C ALA A 143 4.49 13.33 -13.94
N ALA A 144 3.46 14.14 -14.12
CA ALA A 144 2.09 13.78 -13.77
C ALA A 144 1.61 12.53 -14.54
N GLU A 145 2.03 12.40 -15.78
CA GLU A 145 1.75 11.26 -16.65
C GLU A 145 2.36 9.96 -16.10
N GLU A 146 3.57 10.00 -15.54
CA GLU A 146 4.20 8.83 -14.93
C GLU A 146 3.50 8.41 -13.63
N VAL A 147 2.97 9.36 -12.86
CA VAL A 147 2.17 9.07 -11.67
C VAL A 147 0.85 8.40 -12.08
N GLU A 148 0.20 8.90 -13.13
CA GLU A 148 -1.04 8.31 -13.64
C GLU A 148 -0.81 6.90 -14.19
N GLU A 149 0.27 6.70 -14.97
CA GLU A 149 0.66 5.36 -15.42
C GLU A 149 0.89 4.41 -14.23
N HIS A 150 1.59 4.87 -13.20
CA HIS A 150 1.82 4.06 -12.00
C HIS A 150 0.50 3.71 -11.29
N GLN A 151 -0.46 4.64 -11.22
CA GLN A 151 -1.80 4.37 -10.68
C GLN A 151 -2.56 3.35 -11.53
N LEU A 152 -2.46 3.47 -12.87
CA LEU A 152 -3.07 2.53 -13.81
C LEU A 152 -2.53 1.10 -13.58
N ILE A 153 -1.22 0.92 -13.61
CA ILE A 153 -0.58 -0.38 -13.40
C ILE A 153 -0.90 -0.94 -12.00
N ALA A 154 -0.89 -0.08 -10.96
CA ALA A 154 -1.25 -0.51 -9.61
C ALA A 154 -2.70 -1.02 -9.54
N ARG A 155 -3.63 -0.39 -10.23
CA ARG A 155 -5.02 -0.82 -10.34
C ARG A 155 -5.17 -2.15 -11.07
N GLU A 156 -4.45 -2.34 -12.18
CA GLU A 156 -4.48 -3.58 -12.97
C GLU A 156 -3.93 -4.77 -12.15
N LEU A 157 -2.80 -4.58 -11.47
CA LEU A 157 -2.22 -5.61 -10.61
C LEU A 157 -3.10 -5.92 -9.39
N ALA A 158 -3.74 -4.90 -8.80
CA ALA A 158 -4.69 -5.10 -7.71
C ALA A 158 -5.95 -5.87 -8.18
N ALA A 159 -6.45 -5.56 -9.39
CA ALA A 159 -7.58 -6.28 -9.98
C ALA A 159 -7.25 -7.73 -10.28
N ALA A 160 -6.06 -8.00 -10.81
CA ALA A 160 -5.58 -9.37 -11.06
C ALA A 160 -5.48 -10.17 -9.75
N ALA A 161 -4.93 -9.56 -8.68
CA ALA A 161 -4.84 -10.20 -7.37
C ALA A 161 -6.22 -10.47 -6.76
N ALA A 162 -7.14 -9.49 -6.82
CA ALA A 162 -8.51 -9.66 -6.31
C ALA A 162 -9.27 -10.75 -7.05
N ASN A 163 -9.18 -10.78 -8.39
CA ASN A 163 -9.78 -11.82 -9.21
C ASN A 163 -9.23 -13.22 -8.88
N HIS A 164 -7.90 -13.30 -8.64
CA HIS A 164 -7.26 -14.59 -8.36
C HIS A 164 -7.76 -15.25 -7.07
N VAL A 165 -8.05 -14.45 -6.03
CA VAL A 165 -8.51 -14.96 -4.73
C VAL A 165 -10.00 -14.75 -4.49
N CYS A 166 -10.75 -14.29 -5.51
CA CYS A 166 -12.20 -14.06 -5.45
C CYS A 166 -12.60 -13.12 -4.30
N CYS A 167 -11.83 -12.03 -4.07
CA CYS A 167 -12.19 -11.01 -3.08
C CYS A 167 -12.71 -9.73 -3.75
N TYR A 168 -13.30 -8.82 -2.96
CA TYR A 168 -13.78 -7.55 -3.49
C TYR A 168 -12.63 -6.65 -3.94
N LEU A 169 -12.76 -6.04 -5.12
CA LEU A 169 -11.93 -4.91 -5.57
C LEU A 169 -12.71 -3.62 -5.35
N VAL A 170 -12.21 -2.77 -4.45
CA VAL A 170 -12.81 -1.47 -4.16
C VAL A 170 -11.89 -0.36 -4.63
N ARG A 171 -12.42 0.59 -5.41
CA ARG A 171 -11.68 1.75 -5.88
C ARG A 171 -12.22 3.01 -5.22
N LEU A 172 -11.39 3.67 -4.44
CA LEU A 172 -11.71 4.96 -3.82
C LEU A 172 -10.94 6.07 -4.57
N LYS A 173 -11.69 6.94 -5.26
CA LYS A 173 -11.15 7.98 -6.13
C LYS A 173 -11.38 9.37 -5.54
N PHE A 174 -10.29 10.11 -5.36
CA PHE A 174 -10.29 11.48 -4.84
C PHE A 174 -9.74 12.43 -5.92
N MET A 175 -10.56 12.67 -6.97
CA MET A 175 -10.17 13.44 -8.15
C MET A 175 -10.61 14.92 -8.10
N HIS A 176 -11.27 15.35 -7.02
CA HIS A 176 -11.65 16.73 -6.78
C HIS A 176 -10.55 17.52 -6.06
N PRO A 177 -10.46 18.84 -6.23
CA PRO A 177 -9.57 19.68 -5.43
C PRO A 177 -9.93 19.66 -3.96
N GLN A 178 -8.92 19.68 -3.09
CA GLN A 178 -9.15 19.79 -1.65
C GLN A 178 -9.59 21.23 -1.27
N LYS A 179 -10.64 21.35 -0.48
CA LYS A 179 -11.13 22.61 0.08
C LYS A 179 -10.39 23.01 1.36
N TYR A 180 -9.83 22.03 2.07
CA TYR A 180 -9.05 22.21 3.30
C TYR A 180 -7.94 21.15 3.40
N PRO A 181 -6.90 21.41 4.22
CA PRO A 181 -5.81 20.45 4.38
C PRO A 181 -6.29 19.08 4.86
N TYR A 182 -5.79 18.02 4.23
CA TYR A 182 -6.10 16.62 4.53
C TYR A 182 -7.54 16.16 4.24
N GLN A 183 -8.38 16.94 3.51
CA GLN A 183 -9.74 16.54 3.15
C GLN A 183 -9.79 15.13 2.54
N HIS A 184 -8.95 14.84 1.55
CA HIS A 184 -8.92 13.50 0.96
C HIS A 184 -8.57 12.40 1.96
N ALA A 185 -7.78 12.70 2.99
CA ALA A 185 -7.47 11.73 4.02
C ALA A 185 -8.66 11.47 4.96
N ASP A 186 -9.44 12.52 5.26
CA ASP A 186 -10.67 12.39 6.04
C ASP A 186 -11.71 11.56 5.28
N GLU A 187 -11.96 11.90 4.01
CA GLU A 187 -12.90 11.19 3.15
C GLU A 187 -12.50 9.72 2.92
N ALA A 188 -11.21 9.45 2.70
CA ALA A 188 -10.71 8.11 2.51
C ALA A 188 -10.81 7.27 3.79
N ALA A 189 -10.52 7.85 4.94
CA ALA A 189 -10.66 7.17 6.22
C ALA A 189 -12.12 6.84 6.54
N GLU A 190 -13.07 7.74 6.22
CA GLU A 190 -14.51 7.47 6.37
C GLU A 190 -14.97 6.36 5.44
N ALA A 191 -14.63 6.43 4.15
CA ALA A 191 -15.00 5.42 3.18
C ALA A 191 -14.44 4.02 3.54
N LEU A 192 -13.21 3.96 4.08
CA LEU A 192 -12.63 2.71 4.58
C LEU A 192 -13.36 2.22 5.84
N ALA A 193 -13.72 3.11 6.76
CA ALA A 193 -14.47 2.74 7.96
C ALA A 193 -15.85 2.16 7.59
N ASP A 194 -16.56 2.79 6.65
CA ASP A 194 -17.84 2.29 6.14
C ASP A 194 -17.72 0.94 5.44
N LEU A 195 -16.65 0.73 4.68
CA LEU A 195 -16.36 -0.57 4.06
C LEU A 195 -16.16 -1.65 5.11
N ILE A 196 -15.39 -1.37 6.18
CA ILE A 196 -15.15 -2.31 7.27
C ILE A 196 -16.47 -2.68 7.96
N ARG A 197 -17.32 -1.69 8.29
CA ARG A 197 -18.64 -1.93 8.91
C ARG A 197 -19.50 -2.82 8.02
N LYS A 198 -19.61 -2.49 6.73
CA LYS A 198 -20.38 -3.29 5.76
C LYS A 198 -19.88 -4.74 5.64
N LEU A 199 -18.56 -4.95 5.60
CA LEU A 199 -17.99 -6.30 5.55
C LEU A 199 -18.21 -7.09 6.84
N LYS A 200 -18.42 -6.40 7.97
CA LYS A 200 -18.77 -7.00 9.26
C LYS A 200 -20.27 -7.25 9.41
N GLY A 201 -21.10 -6.70 8.52
CA GLY A 201 -22.55 -6.77 8.60
C GLY A 201 -23.18 -5.76 9.57
N GLU A 202 -22.48 -4.65 9.82
CA GLU A 202 -22.90 -3.54 10.66
C GLU A 202 -23.54 -2.41 9.84
#